data_f01b4c305a9a82af46a28bbfaa6e9edf
#
_entry.id   f01b4c305a9a82af46a28bbfaa6e9edf
#
_cell.length_a   1.000
_cell.length_b   1.000
_cell.length_c   1.000
_cell.angle_alpha   90.00
_cell.angle_beta   90.00
_cell.angle_gamma   90.00
#
_symmetry.space_group_name_H-M   'P 1'
#
loop_
_entity.id
_entity.type
_entity.pdbx_description
1 polymer ?
#
loop_
_entity_poly.entity_id
_entity_poly.type
_entity_poly.pdbx_seq_one_letter_code
_entity_poly.pdbx_strand_id
1 'polypeptide(L)'
;DTQVIRTAPEKFIYSGIGDMISKITALYDWIFEEKAGCGEVNDFAVMIAKKAVNSFVRTPYESIKDELFLKELLDSLAMSGIANEIAGSSAPTSGSEHLISHALDKILEVPQLHGIQVGIATYIMAKVQDHRYIRVSTVLQDTGFWDYVATLHMKRSDFLKAIDMAPSIKPHRHTYLHEEKYREAAKKLVLEDEVLSRVLED
;
A
#
# COMPACT_ATOMS: atom_id res chain seq x y z
N ASP A 1 -21.58 10.04 -4.04
CA ASP A 1 -22.53 9.32 -4.91
C ASP A 1 -21.78 8.27 -5.74
N THR A 2 -22.06 6.98 -5.47
CA THR A 2 -21.43 5.84 -6.16
C THR A 2 -21.70 5.81 -7.66
N GLN A 3 -22.83 6.35 -8.10
CA GLN A 3 -23.17 6.44 -9.53
C GLN A 3 -22.19 7.35 -10.29
N VAL A 4 -21.77 8.46 -9.67
CA VAL A 4 -20.76 9.35 -10.25
C VAL A 4 -19.39 8.65 -10.27
N ILE A 5 -19.00 8.00 -9.17
CA ILE A 5 -17.69 7.33 -9.07
C ILE A 5 -17.59 6.14 -10.03
N ARG A 6 -18.68 5.45 -10.28
CA ARG A 6 -18.74 4.37 -11.28
C ARG A 6 -18.34 4.83 -12.69
N THR A 7 -18.51 6.12 -13.01
CA THR A 7 -18.09 6.69 -14.30
C THR A 7 -16.62 7.10 -14.34
N ALA A 8 -15.92 7.09 -13.20
CA ALA A 8 -14.51 7.45 -13.12
C ALA A 8 -13.64 6.47 -13.93
N PRO A 9 -12.53 6.96 -14.53
CA PRO A 9 -11.53 6.09 -15.12
C PRO A 9 -11.01 5.06 -14.12
N GLU A 10 -10.86 3.82 -14.57
CA GLU A 10 -10.47 2.69 -13.71
C GLU A 10 -9.16 2.89 -12.95
N LYS A 11 -8.24 3.67 -13.50
CA LYS A 11 -6.99 4.03 -12.84
C LYS A 11 -7.19 4.61 -11.45
N PHE A 12 -8.26 5.36 -11.20
CA PHE A 12 -8.58 5.91 -9.88
C PHE A 12 -9.13 4.86 -8.94
N ILE A 13 -9.85 3.86 -9.45
CA ILE A 13 -10.34 2.72 -8.68
C ILE A 13 -9.13 1.87 -8.26
N TYR A 14 -8.23 1.52 -9.20
CA TYR A 14 -6.99 0.80 -8.88
C TYR A 14 -6.12 1.54 -7.87
N SER A 15 -6.00 2.86 -8.00
CA SER A 15 -5.30 3.69 -7.01
C SER A 15 -5.96 3.59 -5.62
N GLY A 16 -7.29 3.65 -5.56
CA GLY A 16 -8.03 3.45 -4.30
C GLY A 16 -7.82 2.07 -3.69
N ILE A 17 -7.81 1.01 -4.50
CA ILE A 17 -7.54 -0.36 -4.06
C ILE A 17 -6.14 -0.47 -3.45
N GLY A 18 -5.12 0.01 -4.16
CA GLY A 18 -3.73 -0.05 -3.69
C GLY A 18 -3.52 0.71 -2.39
N ASP A 19 -4.10 1.92 -2.28
CA ASP A 19 -4.05 2.67 -1.02
C ASP A 19 -4.84 1.98 0.09
N MET A 20 -6.01 1.39 -0.20
CA MET A 20 -6.80 0.72 0.83
C MET A 20 -6.11 -0.51 1.42
N ILE A 21 -5.51 -1.37 0.60
CA ILE A 21 -4.84 -2.59 1.10
C ILE A 21 -3.56 -2.29 1.88
N SER A 22 -2.95 -1.14 1.71
CA SER A 22 -1.72 -0.73 2.41
C SER A 22 -1.87 -0.71 3.93
N LYS A 23 -3.11 -0.57 4.43
CA LYS A 23 -3.40 -0.59 5.88
C LYS A 23 -3.00 -1.92 6.54
N ILE A 24 -2.88 -2.99 5.75
CA ILE A 24 -2.37 -4.30 6.22
C ILE A 24 -0.90 -4.17 6.66
N THR A 25 -0.06 -3.54 5.85
CA THR A 25 1.38 -3.38 6.12
C THR A 25 1.67 -2.19 7.01
N ALA A 26 0.95 -1.07 6.85
CA ALA A 26 1.12 0.12 7.66
C ALA A 26 0.87 -0.12 9.15
N LEU A 27 -0.20 -0.85 9.50
CA LEU A 27 -0.48 -1.22 10.90
C LEU A 27 0.62 -2.10 11.48
N TYR A 28 1.23 -2.95 10.66
CA TYR A 28 2.30 -3.83 11.10
C TYR A 28 3.61 -3.06 11.32
N ASP A 29 3.88 -2.06 10.46
CA ASP A 29 4.97 -1.10 10.67
C ASP A 29 4.78 -0.28 11.96
N TRP A 30 3.57 0.19 12.24
CA TRP A 30 3.30 0.99 13.43
C TRP A 30 3.51 0.18 14.72
N ILE A 31 3.06 -1.08 14.74
CA ILE A 31 3.32 -2.01 15.85
C ILE A 31 4.82 -2.33 15.97
N PHE A 32 5.54 -2.42 14.85
CA PHE A 32 6.98 -2.62 14.85
C PHE A 32 7.72 -1.42 15.45
N GLU A 33 7.32 -0.20 15.09
CA GLU A 33 7.83 1.06 15.63
C GLU A 33 7.63 1.15 17.15
N GLU A 34 6.44 0.78 17.66
CA GLU A 34 6.18 0.73 19.10
C GLU A 34 7.07 -0.28 19.82
N LYS A 35 7.23 -1.48 19.28
CA LYS A 35 8.11 -2.52 19.86
C LYS A 35 9.58 -2.09 19.90
N ALA A 36 10.00 -1.23 18.99
CA ALA A 36 11.32 -0.63 18.98
C ALA A 36 11.47 0.55 19.96
N GLY A 37 10.40 0.96 20.64
CA GLY A 37 10.39 2.09 21.57
C GLY A 37 10.44 3.46 20.86
N CYS A 38 10.10 3.50 19.56
CA CYS A 38 10.20 4.69 18.73
C CYS A 38 8.85 5.39 18.50
N GLY A 39 7.77 4.88 19.06
CA GLY A 39 6.42 5.43 18.91
C GLY A 39 5.42 4.77 19.84
N GLU A 40 4.21 5.32 19.88
CA GLU A 40 3.09 4.78 20.63
C GLU A 40 1.95 4.40 19.69
N VAL A 41 1.34 3.26 19.91
CA VAL A 41 0.18 2.77 19.14
C VAL A 41 -1.11 3.16 19.86
N ASN A 42 -2.04 3.73 19.12
CA ASN A 42 -3.39 3.95 19.58
C ASN A 42 -4.27 2.74 19.20
N ASP A 43 -4.62 1.90 20.18
CA ASP A 43 -5.40 0.67 19.96
C ASP A 43 -6.74 0.91 19.26
N PHE A 44 -7.39 2.03 19.55
CA PHE A 44 -8.67 2.35 18.92
C PHE A 44 -8.51 2.71 17.44
N ALA A 45 -7.47 3.47 17.10
CA ALA A 45 -7.12 3.76 15.71
C ALA A 45 -6.73 2.49 14.93
N VAL A 46 -5.97 1.58 15.57
CA VAL A 46 -5.66 0.26 15.01
C VAL A 46 -6.92 -0.54 14.73
N MET A 47 -7.85 -0.58 15.69
CA MET A 47 -9.12 -1.29 15.53
C MET A 47 -9.92 -0.75 14.34
N ILE A 48 -10.03 0.56 14.19
CA ILE A 48 -10.77 1.23 13.10
C ILE A 48 -10.10 0.91 11.74
N ALA A 49 -8.80 1.15 11.59
CA ALA A 49 -8.08 0.91 10.35
C ALA A 49 -8.10 -0.59 9.96
N LYS A 50 -7.91 -1.48 10.93
CA LYS A 50 -7.99 -2.93 10.74
C LYS A 50 -9.40 -3.38 10.34
N LYS A 51 -10.45 -2.79 10.90
CA LYS A 51 -11.83 -3.10 10.53
C LYS A 51 -12.11 -2.64 9.10
N ALA A 52 -11.69 -1.44 8.73
CA ALA A 52 -11.86 -0.88 7.40
C ALA A 52 -11.24 -1.80 6.33
N VAL A 53 -9.95 -2.12 6.43
CA VAL A 53 -9.30 -2.98 5.42
C VAL A 53 -9.88 -4.39 5.41
N ASN A 54 -10.26 -4.95 6.56
CA ASN A 54 -10.88 -6.28 6.61
C ASN A 54 -12.27 -6.32 6.00
N SER A 55 -13.05 -5.24 6.11
CA SER A 55 -14.34 -5.11 5.45
C SER A 55 -14.15 -5.10 3.94
N PHE A 56 -13.31 -4.22 3.44
CA PHE A 56 -12.99 -4.11 2.02
C PHE A 56 -12.53 -5.44 1.40
N VAL A 57 -11.52 -6.10 1.97
CA VAL A 57 -10.95 -7.32 1.38
C VAL A 57 -11.85 -8.55 1.45
N ARG A 58 -12.99 -8.47 2.14
CA ARG A 58 -13.99 -9.55 2.24
C ARG A 58 -15.25 -9.28 1.42
N THR A 59 -15.38 -8.08 0.87
CA THR A 59 -16.54 -7.71 0.06
C THR A 59 -16.55 -8.50 -1.24
N PRO A 60 -17.60 -9.27 -1.53
CA PRO A 60 -17.70 -9.98 -2.79
C PRO A 60 -17.97 -8.99 -3.93
N TYR A 61 -17.43 -9.26 -5.11
CA TYR A 61 -17.62 -8.47 -6.31
C TYR A 61 -17.45 -9.34 -7.57
N GLU A 62 -18.06 -8.93 -8.66
CA GLU A 62 -17.85 -9.49 -10.00
C GLU A 62 -17.04 -8.53 -10.87
N SER A 63 -17.09 -7.24 -10.54
CA SER A 63 -16.37 -6.15 -11.22
C SER A 63 -15.93 -5.09 -10.23
N ILE A 64 -14.77 -4.46 -10.48
CA ILE A 64 -14.30 -3.29 -9.71
C ILE A 64 -15.24 -2.07 -9.83
N LYS A 65 -16.21 -2.12 -10.75
CA LYS A 65 -17.27 -1.11 -10.94
C LYS A 65 -18.59 -1.46 -10.29
N ASP A 66 -18.66 -2.57 -9.58
CA ASP A 66 -19.87 -2.94 -8.83
C ASP A 66 -20.15 -1.90 -7.75
N GLU A 67 -21.41 -1.54 -7.60
CA GLU A 67 -21.84 -0.50 -6.67
C GLU A 67 -21.46 -0.84 -5.22
N LEU A 68 -21.64 -2.11 -4.83
CA LEU A 68 -21.26 -2.57 -3.49
C LEU A 68 -19.75 -2.47 -3.28
N PHE A 69 -18.94 -2.88 -4.27
CA PHE A 69 -17.48 -2.80 -4.19
C PHE A 69 -17.01 -1.36 -4.07
N LEU A 70 -17.52 -0.45 -4.92
CA LEU A 70 -17.16 0.97 -4.88
C LEU A 70 -17.58 1.63 -3.57
N LYS A 71 -18.80 1.31 -3.09
CA LYS A 71 -19.27 1.82 -1.81
C LYS A 71 -18.35 1.38 -0.68
N GLU A 72 -18.01 0.09 -0.60
CA GLU A 72 -17.16 -0.43 0.45
C GLU A 72 -15.74 0.13 0.39
N LEU A 73 -15.19 0.30 -0.82
CA LEU A 73 -13.89 0.95 -1.02
C LEU A 73 -13.89 2.38 -0.45
N LEU A 74 -14.91 3.18 -0.77
CA LEU A 74 -15.03 4.56 -0.31
C LEU A 74 -15.25 4.65 1.20
N ASP A 75 -16.16 3.85 1.73
CA ASP A 75 -16.45 3.82 3.17
C ASP A 75 -15.20 3.41 3.95
N SER A 76 -14.45 2.42 3.44
CA SER A 76 -13.21 1.94 4.06
C SER A 76 -12.08 2.98 3.98
N LEU A 77 -11.96 3.72 2.88
CA LEU A 77 -11.02 4.85 2.76
C LEU A 77 -11.37 5.97 3.74
N ALA A 78 -12.66 6.32 3.86
CA ALA A 78 -13.13 7.31 4.83
C ALA A 78 -12.84 6.88 6.28
N MET A 79 -13.10 5.62 6.63
CA MET A 79 -12.78 5.05 7.93
C MET A 79 -11.28 5.08 8.23
N SER A 80 -10.43 4.89 7.20
CA SER A 80 -8.98 5.03 7.33
C SER A 80 -8.57 6.46 7.68
N GLY A 81 -9.24 7.47 7.09
CA GLY A 81 -9.04 8.87 7.46
C GLY A 81 -9.43 9.15 8.92
N ILE A 82 -10.54 8.58 9.39
CA ILE A 82 -10.95 8.67 10.80
C ILE A 82 -9.91 8.05 11.73
N ALA A 83 -9.29 6.92 11.34
CA ALA A 83 -8.23 6.31 12.13
C ALA A 83 -7.02 7.24 12.27
N ASN A 84 -6.66 7.99 11.23
CA ASN A 84 -5.58 8.98 11.29
C ASN A 84 -5.91 10.14 12.22
N GLU A 85 -7.14 10.65 12.19
CA GLU A 85 -7.60 11.71 13.11
C GLU A 85 -7.51 11.25 14.57
N ILE A 86 -7.95 10.02 14.85
CA ILE A 86 -7.89 9.43 16.20
C ILE A 86 -6.43 9.27 16.67
N ALA A 87 -5.54 8.84 15.76
CA ALA A 87 -4.12 8.66 16.07
C ALA A 87 -3.34 9.99 16.14
N GLY A 88 -3.89 11.08 15.62
CA GLY A 88 -3.18 12.36 15.45
C GLY A 88 -2.00 12.27 14.46
N SER A 89 -1.96 11.24 13.63
CA SER A 89 -0.89 10.99 12.65
C SER A 89 -1.36 10.05 11.54
N SER A 90 -0.56 9.94 10.45
CA SER A 90 -0.84 8.98 9.39
C SER A 90 -0.31 7.55 9.67
N ALA A 91 0.22 7.28 10.85
CA ALA A 91 0.82 5.98 11.16
C ALA A 91 -0.14 4.78 10.96
N PRO A 92 -1.46 4.86 11.27
CA PRO A 92 -2.40 3.76 11.02
C PRO A 92 -2.53 3.37 9.55
N THR A 93 -2.19 4.27 8.63
CA THR A 93 -2.47 4.10 7.19
C THR A 93 -1.24 4.23 6.30
N SER A 94 -0.09 4.62 6.85
CA SER A 94 1.13 4.95 6.11
C SER A 94 2.35 4.36 6.81
N GLY A 95 2.87 3.28 6.26
CA GLY A 95 4.08 2.58 6.69
C GLY A 95 5.19 2.62 5.63
N SER A 96 5.97 1.57 5.59
CA SER A 96 7.08 1.37 4.64
C SER A 96 6.65 1.50 3.17
N GLU A 97 5.48 0.98 2.82
CA GLU A 97 4.93 1.06 1.46
C GLU A 97 4.73 2.51 0.99
N HIS A 98 4.28 3.38 1.89
CA HIS A 98 4.13 4.81 1.59
C HIS A 98 5.48 5.53 1.49
N LEU A 99 6.48 5.09 2.25
CA LEU A 99 7.84 5.66 2.13
C LEU A 99 8.42 5.37 0.75
N ILE A 100 8.18 4.17 0.18
CA ILE A 100 8.57 3.83 -1.19
C ILE A 100 7.84 4.75 -2.19
N SER A 101 6.52 4.92 -2.06
CA SER A 101 5.75 5.79 -2.96
C SER A 101 6.24 7.23 -2.91
N HIS A 102 6.44 7.80 -1.73
CA HIS A 102 6.96 9.16 -1.58
C HIS A 102 8.41 9.32 -2.09
N ALA A 103 9.21 8.26 -2.02
CA ALA A 103 10.53 8.25 -2.64
C ALA A 103 10.41 8.26 -4.17
N LEU A 104 9.51 7.46 -4.75
CA LEU A 104 9.21 7.49 -6.19
C LEU A 104 8.74 8.89 -6.65
N ASP A 105 7.87 9.55 -5.87
CA ASP A 105 7.44 10.92 -6.15
C ASP A 105 8.59 11.92 -6.21
N LYS A 106 9.67 11.68 -5.45
CA LYS A 106 10.86 12.55 -5.43
C LYS A 106 11.85 12.28 -6.55
N ILE A 107 11.96 11.02 -7.02
CA ILE A 107 12.97 10.63 -8.01
C ILE A 107 12.45 10.64 -9.44
N LEU A 108 11.12 10.54 -9.62
CA LEU A 108 10.51 10.50 -10.95
C LEU A 108 10.01 11.89 -11.35
N GLU A 109 10.29 12.28 -12.58
CA GLU A 109 9.75 13.53 -13.16
C GLU A 109 8.22 13.47 -13.31
N VAL A 110 7.70 12.29 -13.68
CA VAL A 110 6.27 12.02 -13.81
C VAL A 110 5.93 10.74 -13.04
N PRO A 111 5.64 10.84 -11.75
CA PRO A 111 5.25 9.69 -10.94
C PRO A 111 3.86 9.17 -11.34
N GLN A 112 3.60 7.91 -11.05
CA GLN A 112 2.28 7.31 -11.21
C GLN A 112 1.34 7.74 -10.06
N LEU A 113 0.04 7.45 -10.20
CA LEU A 113 -0.92 7.71 -9.13
C LEU A 113 -0.45 7.07 -7.82
N HIS A 114 -0.54 7.83 -6.74
CA HIS A 114 -0.06 7.46 -5.41
C HIS A 114 -0.45 6.02 -5.02
N GLY A 115 -1.74 5.68 -5.09
CA GLY A 115 -2.19 4.36 -4.68
C GLY A 115 -1.73 3.22 -5.60
N ILE A 116 -1.33 3.50 -6.86
CA ILE A 116 -0.70 2.50 -7.72
C ILE A 116 0.70 2.17 -7.17
N GLN A 117 1.51 3.19 -6.89
CA GLN A 117 2.84 3.03 -6.29
C GLN A 117 2.74 2.33 -4.92
N VAL A 118 1.80 2.76 -4.09
CA VAL A 118 1.53 2.18 -2.77
C VAL A 118 1.08 0.72 -2.88
N GLY A 119 0.22 0.38 -3.84
CA GLY A 119 -0.26 -1.00 -4.04
C GLY A 119 0.88 -1.98 -4.38
N ILE A 120 1.79 -1.59 -5.28
CA ILE A 120 2.99 -2.37 -5.61
C ILE A 120 3.89 -2.51 -4.38
N ALA A 121 4.14 -1.40 -3.69
CA ALA A 121 4.96 -1.38 -2.49
C ALA A 121 4.34 -2.19 -1.34
N THR A 122 3.01 -2.21 -1.21
CA THR A 122 2.29 -3.04 -0.23
C THR A 122 2.51 -4.53 -0.49
N TYR A 123 2.50 -4.96 -1.76
CA TYR A 123 2.83 -6.34 -2.11
C TYR A 123 4.24 -6.72 -1.68
N ILE A 124 5.22 -5.86 -1.95
CA ILE A 124 6.61 -6.05 -1.54
C ILE A 124 6.69 -6.14 -0.01
N MET A 125 6.12 -5.17 0.69
CA MET A 125 6.23 -5.08 2.14
C MET A 125 5.46 -6.18 2.87
N ALA A 126 4.33 -6.63 2.36
CA ALA A 126 3.61 -7.76 2.94
C ALA A 126 4.44 -9.05 2.93
N LYS A 127 5.25 -9.27 1.88
CA LYS A 127 6.21 -10.39 1.80
C LYS A 127 7.42 -10.19 2.72
N VAL A 128 7.98 -8.98 2.77
CA VAL A 128 9.11 -8.65 3.69
C VAL A 128 8.71 -8.83 5.15
N GLN A 129 7.51 -8.41 5.51
CA GLN A 129 6.96 -8.52 6.86
C GLN A 129 6.48 -9.95 7.19
N ASP A 130 6.42 -10.84 6.20
CA ASP A 130 5.75 -12.15 6.28
C ASP A 130 4.34 -12.04 6.88
N HIS A 131 3.61 -10.98 6.48
CA HIS A 131 2.32 -10.62 7.06
C HIS A 131 1.22 -10.52 6.02
N ARG A 132 0.28 -11.49 6.04
CA ARG A 132 -0.94 -11.51 5.20
C ARG A 132 -0.69 -11.33 3.70
N TYR A 133 0.52 -11.65 3.22
CA TYR A 133 0.91 -11.45 1.82
C TYR A 133 0.04 -12.24 0.84
N ILE A 134 -0.49 -13.41 1.22
CA ILE A 134 -1.44 -14.16 0.41
C ILE A 134 -2.71 -13.33 0.18
N ARG A 135 -3.24 -12.68 1.21
CA ARG A 135 -4.43 -11.84 1.10
C ARG A 135 -4.18 -10.63 0.18
N VAL A 136 -3.06 -9.97 0.34
CA VAL A 136 -2.64 -8.85 -0.51
C VAL A 136 -2.52 -9.32 -1.97
N SER A 137 -1.82 -10.43 -2.20
CA SER A 137 -1.64 -11.01 -3.54
C SER A 137 -2.99 -11.35 -4.21
N THR A 138 -3.91 -11.99 -3.46
CA THR A 138 -5.25 -12.33 -3.95
C THR A 138 -6.02 -11.09 -4.39
N VAL A 139 -6.08 -10.05 -3.55
CA VAL A 139 -6.82 -8.81 -3.89
C VAL A 139 -6.25 -8.15 -5.13
N LEU A 140 -4.93 -8.01 -5.23
CA LEU A 140 -4.29 -7.37 -6.39
C LEU A 140 -4.46 -8.20 -7.67
N GLN A 141 -4.45 -9.52 -7.57
CA GLN A 141 -4.67 -10.40 -8.72
C GLN A 141 -6.14 -10.37 -9.17
N ASP A 142 -7.07 -10.58 -8.25
CA ASP A 142 -8.49 -10.75 -8.58
C ASP A 142 -9.14 -9.44 -9.07
N THR A 143 -8.62 -8.29 -8.66
CA THR A 143 -9.10 -6.98 -9.13
C THR A 143 -8.58 -6.60 -10.53
N GLY A 144 -7.61 -7.32 -11.08
CA GLY A 144 -6.94 -6.93 -12.33
C GLY A 144 -5.90 -5.81 -12.16
N PHE A 145 -5.50 -5.52 -10.91
CA PHE A 145 -4.52 -4.47 -10.61
C PHE A 145 -3.20 -4.68 -11.37
N TRP A 146 -2.71 -5.91 -11.43
CA TRP A 146 -1.46 -6.22 -12.11
C TRP A 146 -1.53 -6.05 -13.62
N ASP A 147 -2.67 -6.38 -14.23
CA ASP A 147 -2.88 -6.17 -15.67
C ASP A 147 -2.82 -4.68 -16.00
N TYR A 148 -3.38 -3.84 -15.13
CA TYR A 148 -3.27 -2.39 -15.27
C TYR A 148 -1.83 -1.91 -15.06
N VAL A 149 -1.13 -2.35 -14.00
CA VAL A 149 0.26 -1.96 -13.71
C VAL A 149 1.18 -2.30 -14.88
N ALA A 150 1.01 -3.47 -15.52
CA ALA A 150 1.80 -3.87 -16.69
C ALA A 150 1.71 -2.88 -17.87
N THR A 151 0.64 -2.09 -17.96
CA THR A 151 0.49 -1.05 -19.01
C THR A 151 1.24 0.24 -18.73
N LEU A 152 1.80 0.39 -17.51
CA LEU A 152 2.41 1.65 -17.06
C LEU A 152 3.92 1.75 -17.30
N HIS A 153 4.55 0.66 -17.73
CA HIS A 153 6.00 0.60 -18.04
C HIS A 153 6.89 1.12 -16.90
N MET A 154 6.55 0.77 -15.65
CA MET A 154 7.32 1.17 -14.47
C MET A 154 8.61 0.36 -14.37
N LYS A 155 9.72 1.00 -13.95
CA LYS A 155 11.04 0.37 -13.94
C LYS A 155 11.42 -0.19 -12.57
N ARG A 156 11.97 -1.40 -12.54
CA ARG A 156 12.56 -2.01 -11.32
C ARG A 156 13.63 -1.12 -10.71
N SER A 157 14.49 -0.53 -11.54
CA SER A 157 15.58 0.35 -11.09
C SER A 157 15.09 1.53 -10.24
N ASP A 158 13.88 2.04 -10.50
CA ASP A 158 13.31 3.15 -9.74
C ASP A 158 12.79 2.68 -8.37
N PHE A 159 12.20 1.48 -8.31
CA PHE A 159 11.81 0.87 -7.02
C PHE A 159 13.04 0.55 -6.16
N LEU A 160 14.15 0.06 -6.74
CA LEU A 160 15.39 -0.17 -5.99
C LEU A 160 15.92 1.12 -5.35
N LYS A 161 15.99 2.21 -6.13
CA LYS A 161 16.38 3.55 -5.61
C LYS A 161 15.42 4.06 -4.55
N ALA A 162 14.10 3.87 -4.78
CA ALA A 162 13.08 4.31 -3.84
C ALA A 162 13.17 3.57 -2.49
N ILE A 163 13.45 2.26 -2.50
CA ILE A 163 13.66 1.46 -1.29
C ILE A 163 14.87 1.97 -0.50
N ASP A 164 15.98 2.26 -1.19
CA ASP A 164 17.18 2.82 -0.52
C ASP A 164 16.92 4.23 0.06
N MET A 165 16.13 5.04 -0.63
CA MET A 165 15.78 6.40 -0.17
C MET A 165 14.71 6.41 0.92
N ALA A 166 13.86 5.39 1.02
CA ALA A 166 12.66 5.35 1.86
C ALA A 166 12.90 5.81 3.32
N PRO A 167 13.97 5.39 4.03
CA PRO A 167 14.22 5.85 5.41
C PRO A 167 14.39 7.36 5.53
N SER A 168 14.94 8.01 4.50
CA SER A 168 15.17 9.47 4.50
C SER A 168 13.90 10.29 4.29
N ILE A 169 12.80 9.67 3.86
CA ILE A 169 11.51 10.34 3.64
C ILE A 169 10.89 10.80 4.96
N LYS A 170 10.90 9.92 5.97
CA LYS A 170 10.43 10.21 7.33
C LYS A 170 11.45 9.68 8.35
N PRO A 171 12.58 10.39 8.55
CA PRO A 171 13.68 9.88 9.36
C PRO A 171 13.36 9.79 10.87
N HIS A 172 12.22 10.37 11.29
CA HIS A 172 11.71 10.29 12.66
C HIS A 172 10.84 9.04 12.91
N ARG A 173 10.50 8.28 11.86
CA ARG A 173 9.79 7.02 11.96
C ARG A 173 10.78 5.85 12.13
N HIS A 174 10.28 4.70 12.57
CA HIS A 174 11.06 3.46 12.62
C HIS A 174 10.26 2.30 12.02
N THR A 175 10.06 2.33 10.70
CA THR A 175 9.40 1.26 9.95
C THR A 175 10.39 0.15 9.58
N TYR A 176 9.91 -0.97 9.03
CA TYR A 176 10.76 -2.06 8.56
C TYR A 176 11.88 -1.57 7.62
N LEU A 177 11.62 -0.60 6.73
CA LEU A 177 12.64 -0.09 5.82
C LEU A 177 13.73 0.76 6.50
N HIS A 178 13.61 1.12 7.77
CA HIS A 178 14.71 1.76 8.50
C HIS A 178 15.80 0.74 8.89
N GLU A 179 15.52 -0.56 8.86
CA GLU A 179 16.53 -1.60 9.06
C GLU A 179 17.04 -2.14 7.72
N GLU A 180 18.38 -2.18 7.55
CA GLU A 180 19.05 -2.58 6.32
C GLU A 180 18.63 -3.97 5.83
N LYS A 181 18.52 -4.95 6.75
CA LYS A 181 18.12 -6.32 6.38
C LYS A 181 16.78 -6.40 5.64
N TYR A 182 15.83 -5.54 5.99
CA TYR A 182 14.52 -5.52 5.34
C TYR A 182 14.54 -4.74 4.02
N ARG A 183 15.39 -3.70 3.90
CA ARG A 183 15.64 -3.05 2.60
C ARG A 183 16.25 -4.03 1.61
N GLU A 184 17.25 -4.81 2.03
CA GLU A 184 17.87 -5.82 1.16
C GLU A 184 16.85 -6.91 0.76
N ALA A 185 16.01 -7.37 1.70
CA ALA A 185 14.94 -8.30 1.39
C ALA A 185 13.92 -7.72 0.38
N ALA A 186 13.54 -6.45 0.54
CA ALA A 186 12.64 -5.76 -0.39
C ALA A 186 13.27 -5.62 -1.80
N LYS A 187 14.54 -5.22 -1.88
CA LYS A 187 15.27 -5.13 -3.16
C LYS A 187 15.38 -6.49 -3.85
N LYS A 188 15.67 -7.53 -3.09
CA LYS A 188 15.72 -8.89 -3.61
C LYS A 188 14.38 -9.32 -4.22
N LEU A 189 13.25 -9.01 -3.56
CA LEU A 189 11.92 -9.27 -4.10
C LEU A 189 11.68 -8.50 -5.42
N VAL A 190 12.08 -7.23 -5.52
CA VAL A 190 11.96 -6.46 -6.77
C VAL A 190 12.69 -7.13 -7.93
N LEU A 191 13.82 -7.79 -7.66
CA LEU A 191 14.65 -8.44 -8.68
C LEU A 191 14.17 -9.86 -9.03
N GLU A 192 13.68 -10.63 -8.06
CA GLU A 192 13.49 -12.09 -8.19
C GLU A 192 12.02 -12.53 -8.19
N ASP A 193 11.07 -11.67 -7.78
CA ASP A 193 9.67 -12.06 -7.68
C ASP A 193 9.02 -12.19 -9.05
N GLU A 194 8.34 -13.31 -9.28
CA GLU A 194 7.72 -13.65 -10.56
C GLU A 194 6.61 -12.66 -10.99
N VAL A 195 5.83 -12.14 -10.04
CA VAL A 195 4.76 -11.17 -10.34
C VAL A 195 5.38 -9.85 -10.75
N LEU A 196 6.32 -9.35 -9.94
CA LEU A 196 7.01 -8.09 -10.22
C LEU A 196 7.82 -8.16 -11.53
N SER A 197 8.40 -9.33 -11.84
CA SER A 197 9.14 -9.55 -13.10
C SER A 197 8.25 -9.48 -14.35
N ARG A 198 6.96 -9.71 -14.22
CA ARG A 198 6.01 -9.60 -15.34
C ARG A 198 5.48 -8.20 -15.57
N VAL A 199 5.46 -7.36 -14.53
CA VAL A 199 4.78 -6.06 -14.56
C VAL A 199 5.72 -4.86 -14.47
N LEU A 200 6.97 -5.06 -14.06
CA LEU A 200 8.00 -4.03 -14.03
C LEU A 200 9.05 -4.30 -15.10
N GLU A 201 9.49 -3.24 -15.78
CA GLU A 201 10.57 -3.28 -16.77
C GLU A 201 11.96 -3.18 -16.10
N ASP A 202 12.97 -3.59 -16.83
CA ASP A 202 14.39 -3.50 -16.39
C ASP A 202 14.94 -2.07 -16.45
#